data_dbda1e6ace390bdc40affbaa6ba5dbce
#
_entry.id   dbda1e6ace390bdc40affbaa6ba5dbce
#
_cell.length_a   1.000
_cell.length_b   1.000
_cell.length_c   1.000
_cell.angle_alpha   90.00
_cell.angle_beta   90.00
_cell.angle_gamma   90.00
#
_symmetry.space_group_name_H-M   'P 1'
#
loop_
_entity.id
_entity.type
_entity.pdbx_description
1 polymer ?
#
loop_
_entity_poly.entity_id
_entity_poly.type
_entity_poly.pdbx_seq_one_letter_code
_entity_poly.pdbx_strand_id
1 'polypeptide(L)'
;MENPVVPLPNDLSQAANKICETALEDAKAQIHPLLRSAELHRLGQRVEFVKAFKLALERRVAQKLALWQPDVQAVFQFDESWMESRSMWDGSIHLLVKVPRLSSAIKGMGKALDKSLLKYLKQLGWQRFQKRQTILDVQQVTPEELRHGISYGAMFYAVYSVPVKVWPQKRRAG
;
A
#
# COMPACT_ATOMS: atom_id res chain seq x y z
N MET A 1 10.69 -3.94 21.62
CA MET A 1 10.58 -2.50 21.40
C MET A 1 9.15 -2.21 21.03
N GLU A 2 8.43 -1.57 21.91
CA GLU A 2 7.07 -1.09 21.61
C GLU A 2 7.20 0.03 20.59
N ASN A 3 6.44 -0.07 19.51
CA ASN A 3 6.33 1.04 18.55
C ASN A 3 5.66 2.21 19.28
N PRO A 4 6.19 3.43 19.14
CA PRO A 4 5.51 4.59 19.72
C PRO A 4 4.11 4.66 19.12
N VAL A 5 3.10 4.65 19.99
CA VAL A 5 1.70 4.83 19.58
C VAL A 5 1.57 6.26 19.07
N VAL A 6 1.46 6.40 17.77
CA VAL A 6 1.15 7.69 17.14
C VAL A 6 -0.38 7.81 17.10
N PRO A 7 -0.96 8.87 17.68
CA PRO A 7 -2.40 9.03 17.62
C PRO A 7 -2.88 9.11 16.19
N LEU A 8 -4.11 8.63 15.96
CA LEU A 8 -4.79 8.81 14.68
C LEU A 8 -4.79 10.28 14.29
N PRO A 9 -4.45 10.61 13.03
CA PRO A 9 -4.49 11.98 12.58
C PRO A 9 -5.93 12.51 12.67
N ASN A 10 -6.09 13.72 13.22
CA ASN A 10 -7.39 14.39 13.30
C ASN A 10 -7.99 14.62 11.91
N ASP A 11 -7.15 14.74 10.89
CA ASP A 11 -7.53 14.85 9.48
C ASP A 11 -6.87 13.73 8.64
N LEU A 12 -7.64 12.66 8.44
CA LEU A 12 -7.19 11.54 7.62
C LEU A 12 -6.98 11.92 6.14
N SER A 13 -7.71 12.95 5.65
CA SER A 13 -7.53 13.45 4.28
C SER A 13 -6.16 14.10 4.11
N GLN A 14 -5.73 14.91 5.06
CA GLN A 14 -4.40 15.51 5.05
C GLN A 14 -3.30 14.44 5.15
N ALA A 15 -3.50 13.44 5.97
CA ALA A 15 -2.57 12.31 6.09
C ALA A 15 -2.48 11.52 4.79
N ALA A 16 -3.59 11.26 4.10
CA ALA A 16 -3.62 10.57 2.82
C ALA A 16 -2.90 11.39 1.72
N ASN A 17 -3.12 12.71 1.67
CA ASN A 17 -2.41 13.59 0.75
C ASN A 17 -0.89 13.49 0.97
N LYS A 18 -0.44 13.56 2.22
CA LYS A 18 0.98 13.45 2.56
C LYS A 18 1.58 12.08 2.19
N ILE A 19 0.82 11.01 2.36
CA ILE A 19 1.22 9.67 1.92
C ILE A 19 1.46 9.66 0.40
N CYS A 20 0.51 10.19 -0.38
CA CYS A 20 0.61 10.23 -1.84
C CYS A 20 1.76 11.11 -2.33
N GLU A 21 1.91 12.32 -1.77
CA GLU A 21 3.02 13.24 -2.10
C GLU A 21 4.37 12.59 -1.84
N THR A 22 4.53 11.99 -0.66
CA THR A 22 5.79 11.31 -0.31
C THR A 22 6.04 10.11 -1.23
N ALA A 23 5.01 9.34 -1.59
CA ALA A 23 5.14 8.23 -2.52
C ALA A 23 5.53 8.70 -3.95
N LEU A 24 5.01 9.83 -4.39
CA LEU A 24 5.40 10.45 -5.67
C LEU A 24 6.88 10.86 -5.67
N GLU A 25 7.35 11.49 -4.59
CA GLU A 25 8.77 11.87 -4.45
C GLU A 25 9.68 10.64 -4.37
N ASP A 26 9.30 9.60 -3.63
CA ASP A 26 10.02 8.33 -3.57
C ASP A 26 10.13 7.69 -4.97
N ALA A 27 9.05 7.73 -5.75
CA ALA A 27 9.01 7.19 -7.10
C ALA A 27 9.90 7.99 -8.06
N LYS A 28 9.86 9.32 -8.00
CA LYS A 28 10.73 10.19 -8.79
C LYS A 28 12.21 9.96 -8.50
N ALA A 29 12.56 9.69 -7.24
CA ALA A 29 13.93 9.39 -6.85
C ALA A 29 14.47 8.09 -7.49
N GLN A 30 13.59 7.16 -7.86
CA GLN A 30 13.94 5.85 -8.41
C GLN A 30 14.04 5.83 -9.94
N ILE A 31 13.55 6.86 -10.64
CA ILE A 31 13.62 6.97 -12.10
C ILE A 31 14.83 7.77 -12.57
N HIS A 32 15.13 7.65 -13.87
CA HIS A 32 16.24 8.37 -14.48
C HIS A 32 16.16 9.88 -14.21
N PRO A 33 17.26 10.55 -13.85
CA PRO A 33 17.27 11.98 -13.48
C PRO A 33 16.60 12.92 -14.48
N LEU A 34 16.77 12.66 -15.78
CA LEU A 34 16.15 13.47 -16.85
C LEU A 34 14.61 13.42 -16.86
N LEU A 35 14.01 12.40 -16.24
CA LEU A 35 12.56 12.25 -16.18
C LEU A 35 11.94 12.90 -14.93
N ARG A 36 12.75 13.28 -13.95
CA ARG A 36 12.26 13.80 -12.67
C ARG A 36 11.52 15.13 -12.80
N SER A 37 11.87 15.93 -13.79
CA SER A 37 11.20 17.20 -14.09
C SER A 37 10.00 17.08 -15.01
N ALA A 38 9.69 15.87 -15.49
CA ALA A 38 8.53 15.66 -16.34
C ALA A 38 7.22 15.86 -15.57
N GLU A 39 6.21 16.36 -16.26
CA GLU A 39 4.86 16.54 -15.70
C GLU A 39 4.28 15.21 -15.20
N LEU A 40 3.57 15.24 -14.08
CA LEU A 40 2.96 14.04 -13.47
C LEU A 40 2.04 13.28 -14.42
N HIS A 41 1.33 13.99 -15.29
CA HIS A 41 0.49 13.38 -16.32
C HIS A 41 1.30 12.46 -17.25
N ARG A 42 2.46 12.94 -17.73
CA ARG A 42 3.37 12.16 -18.60
C ARG A 42 4.02 11.00 -17.83
N LEU A 43 4.41 11.22 -16.58
CA LEU A 43 4.97 10.17 -15.72
C LEU A 43 3.96 9.04 -15.49
N GLY A 44 2.66 9.37 -15.34
CA GLY A 44 1.59 8.39 -15.19
C GLY A 44 1.41 7.44 -16.38
N GLN A 45 2.00 7.73 -17.53
CA GLN A 45 2.02 6.87 -18.73
C GLN A 45 3.27 5.97 -18.81
N ARG A 46 4.25 6.16 -17.93
CA ARG A 46 5.50 5.38 -17.93
C ARG A 46 5.41 4.22 -16.95
N VAL A 47 5.56 3.01 -17.48
CA VAL A 47 5.47 1.76 -16.68
C VAL A 47 6.44 1.79 -15.49
N GLU A 48 7.67 2.20 -15.70
CA GLU A 48 8.71 2.25 -14.65
C GLU A 48 8.34 3.17 -13.50
N PHE A 49 7.87 4.38 -13.82
CA PHE A 49 7.42 5.33 -12.82
C PHE A 49 6.19 4.82 -12.06
N VAL A 50 5.23 4.28 -12.78
CA VAL A 50 3.99 3.75 -12.20
C VAL A 50 4.27 2.57 -11.27
N LYS A 51 5.21 1.68 -11.62
CA LYS A 51 5.67 0.60 -10.74
C LYS A 51 6.35 1.15 -9.48
N ALA A 52 7.26 2.09 -9.62
CA ALA A 52 7.93 2.72 -8.50
C ALA A 52 6.94 3.43 -7.57
N PHE A 53 5.97 4.14 -8.14
CA PHE A 53 4.93 4.83 -7.39
C PHE A 53 4.02 3.86 -6.62
N LYS A 54 3.56 2.78 -7.26
CA LYS A 54 2.75 1.76 -6.58
C LYS A 54 3.48 1.20 -5.37
N LEU A 55 4.72 0.75 -5.54
CA LEU A 55 5.52 0.18 -4.46
C LEU A 55 5.77 1.20 -3.33
N ALA A 56 6.06 2.45 -3.67
CA ALA A 56 6.23 3.51 -2.69
C ALA A 56 4.92 3.77 -1.92
N LEU A 57 3.80 3.85 -2.62
CA LEU A 57 2.48 4.08 -2.03
C LEU A 57 2.09 2.94 -1.06
N GLU A 58 2.25 1.69 -1.48
CA GLU A 58 2.00 0.51 -0.62
C GLU A 58 2.83 0.54 0.66
N ARG A 59 4.12 0.83 0.54
CA ARG A 59 5.03 0.93 1.70
C ARG A 59 4.62 2.05 2.65
N ARG A 60 4.26 3.22 2.11
CA ARG A 60 3.83 4.36 2.92
C ARG A 60 2.50 4.10 3.61
N VAL A 61 1.53 3.50 2.92
CA VAL A 61 0.26 3.08 3.52
C VAL A 61 0.49 2.04 4.60
N ALA A 62 1.27 0.99 4.33
CA ALA A 62 1.59 -0.05 5.30
C ALA A 62 2.27 0.50 6.56
N GLN A 63 3.23 1.40 6.39
CA GLN A 63 3.92 2.07 7.50
C GLN A 63 2.95 2.88 8.35
N LYS A 64 2.03 3.62 7.74
CA LYS A 64 1.05 4.44 8.46
C LYS A 64 0.02 3.59 9.18
N LEU A 65 -0.50 2.54 8.55
CA LEU A 65 -1.39 1.58 9.20
C LEU A 65 -0.74 0.99 10.46
N ALA A 66 0.52 0.59 10.37
CA ALA A 66 1.25 0.04 11.50
C ALA A 66 1.54 1.06 12.61
N LEU A 67 1.77 2.33 12.25
CA LEU A 67 1.98 3.39 13.23
C LEU A 67 0.70 3.79 13.97
N TRP A 68 -0.44 3.77 13.27
CA TRP A 68 -1.74 4.16 13.85
C TRP A 68 -2.46 3.01 14.55
N GLN A 69 -2.05 1.78 14.30
CA GLN A 69 -2.67 0.57 14.85
C GLN A 69 -1.60 -0.28 15.52
N PRO A 70 -1.40 -0.15 16.84
CA PRO A 70 -0.32 -0.82 17.57
C PRO A 70 -0.41 -2.35 17.50
N ASP A 71 -1.61 -2.91 17.28
CA ASP A 71 -1.80 -4.35 17.14
C ASP A 71 -1.29 -4.93 15.81
N VAL A 72 -0.90 -4.08 14.86
CA VAL A 72 -0.34 -4.52 13.57
C VAL A 72 1.05 -5.08 13.78
N GLN A 73 1.21 -6.38 13.52
CA GLN A 73 2.48 -7.12 13.64
C GLN A 73 3.29 -7.12 12.35
N ALA A 74 2.61 -7.17 11.21
CA ALA A 74 3.23 -7.10 9.89
C ALA A 74 2.18 -6.70 8.84
N VAL A 75 2.64 -6.14 7.73
CA VAL A 75 1.82 -5.86 6.56
C VAL A 75 2.48 -6.49 5.34
N PHE A 76 1.68 -7.16 4.53
CA PHE A 76 2.08 -7.80 3.30
C PHE A 76 1.29 -7.20 2.14
N GLN A 77 1.90 -7.10 0.98
CA GLN A 77 1.22 -6.87 -0.28
C GLN A 77 0.90 -8.22 -0.93
N PHE A 78 -0.19 -8.30 -1.65
CA PHE A 78 -0.56 -9.48 -2.43
C PHE A 78 -1.14 -9.07 -3.80
N ASP A 79 -1.30 -10.05 -4.70
CA ASP A 79 -1.70 -9.82 -6.09
C ASP A 79 -0.69 -8.99 -6.90
N GLU A 80 0.54 -9.48 -6.94
CA GLU A 80 1.66 -8.85 -7.67
C GLU A 80 1.88 -9.47 -9.07
N SER A 81 0.94 -10.27 -9.57
CA SER A 81 1.03 -10.92 -10.89
C SER A 81 1.32 -9.94 -12.05
N TRP A 82 0.85 -8.70 -11.92
CA TRP A 82 1.10 -7.64 -12.90
C TRP A 82 2.58 -7.20 -12.94
N MET A 83 3.36 -7.42 -11.87
CA MET A 83 4.78 -7.01 -11.80
C MET A 83 5.65 -7.77 -12.81
N GLU A 84 5.30 -9.01 -13.10
CA GLU A 84 6.01 -9.86 -14.07
C GLU A 84 5.52 -9.65 -15.50
N SER A 85 4.32 -9.10 -15.66
CA SER A 85 3.75 -8.78 -16.97
C SER A 85 4.20 -7.38 -17.45
N ARG A 86 4.10 -7.16 -18.75
CA ARG A 86 4.27 -5.82 -19.34
C ARG A 86 3.04 -4.93 -19.15
N SER A 87 1.99 -5.45 -18.52
CA SER A 87 0.77 -4.70 -18.28
C SER A 87 0.98 -3.58 -17.27
N MET A 88 0.25 -2.50 -17.46
CA MET A 88 0.25 -1.39 -16.51
C MET A 88 -0.54 -1.76 -15.26
N TRP A 89 -0.09 -1.27 -14.10
CA TRP A 89 -0.86 -1.34 -12.87
C TRP A 89 -2.27 -0.76 -13.07
N ASP A 90 -3.27 -1.51 -12.66
CA ASP A 90 -4.69 -1.16 -12.82
C ASP A 90 -5.19 -0.08 -11.85
N GLY A 91 -4.38 0.30 -10.84
CA GLY A 91 -4.70 1.29 -9.81
C GLY A 91 -5.22 0.69 -8.50
N SER A 92 -5.21 -0.65 -8.33
CA SER A 92 -5.58 -1.29 -7.06
C SER A 92 -4.37 -1.59 -6.19
N ILE A 93 -4.58 -1.54 -4.87
CA ILE A 93 -3.61 -1.89 -3.84
C ILE A 93 -4.27 -2.89 -2.91
N HIS A 94 -3.62 -4.02 -2.69
CA HIS A 94 -4.09 -5.06 -1.81
C HIS A 94 -3.09 -5.30 -0.69
N LEU A 95 -3.51 -5.03 0.55
CA LEU A 95 -2.69 -5.22 1.73
C LEU A 95 -3.32 -6.26 2.67
N LEU A 96 -2.49 -7.15 3.17
CA LEU A 96 -2.83 -8.12 4.19
C LEU A 96 -2.12 -7.78 5.48
N VAL A 97 -2.90 -7.47 6.51
CA VAL A 97 -2.40 -7.00 7.80
C VAL A 97 -2.44 -8.14 8.81
N LYS A 98 -1.27 -8.53 9.32
CA LYS A 98 -1.17 -9.52 10.39
C LYS A 98 -1.48 -8.87 11.72
N VAL A 99 -2.47 -9.40 12.42
CA VAL A 99 -2.95 -8.91 13.72
C VAL A 99 -3.16 -10.07 14.69
N PRO A 100 -3.02 -9.88 16.01
CA PRO A 100 -3.27 -10.95 16.98
C PRO A 100 -4.77 -11.37 17.00
N ARG A 101 -5.66 -10.42 16.73
CA ARG A 101 -7.12 -10.60 16.65
C ARG A 101 -7.70 -9.68 15.59
N LEU A 102 -8.76 -10.11 14.90
CA LEU A 102 -9.47 -9.28 13.94
C LEU A 102 -10.03 -8.02 14.60
N SER A 103 -9.84 -6.88 13.96
CA SER A 103 -10.20 -5.56 14.47
C SER A 103 -11.11 -4.81 13.51
N SER A 104 -12.28 -4.40 13.98
CA SER A 104 -13.17 -3.52 13.22
C SER A 104 -12.56 -2.13 13.01
N ALA A 105 -11.71 -1.67 13.92
CA ALA A 105 -10.99 -0.38 13.80
C ALA A 105 -10.05 -0.37 12.61
N ILE A 106 -9.28 -1.44 12.38
CA ILE A 106 -8.40 -1.56 11.20
C ILE A 106 -9.22 -1.58 9.91
N LYS A 107 -10.33 -2.32 9.89
CA LYS A 107 -11.23 -2.36 8.74
C LYS A 107 -11.85 -0.99 8.44
N GLY A 108 -12.31 -0.29 9.46
CA GLY A 108 -12.86 1.07 9.34
C GLY A 108 -11.83 2.08 8.85
N MET A 109 -10.62 2.02 9.40
CA MET A 109 -9.50 2.86 8.97
C MET A 109 -9.11 2.58 7.51
N GLY A 110 -9.01 1.32 7.10
CA GLY A 110 -8.72 0.95 5.72
C GLY A 110 -9.70 1.57 4.74
N LYS A 111 -11.01 1.50 5.05
CA LYS A 111 -12.05 2.13 4.21
C LYS A 111 -11.97 3.66 4.17
N ALA A 112 -11.71 4.30 5.30
CA ALA A 112 -11.59 5.75 5.37
C ALA A 112 -10.34 6.24 4.62
N LEU A 113 -9.23 5.52 4.76
CA LEU A 113 -7.99 5.80 4.05
C LEU A 113 -8.16 5.58 2.53
N ASP A 114 -8.82 4.49 2.11
CA ASP A 114 -9.16 4.24 0.71
C ASP A 114 -9.87 5.43 0.07
N LYS A 115 -10.93 5.91 0.71
CA LYS A 115 -11.70 7.06 0.23
C LYS A 115 -10.85 8.32 0.08
N SER A 116 -9.97 8.58 1.06
CA SER A 116 -9.12 9.78 1.06
C SER A 116 -7.99 9.69 0.02
N LEU A 117 -7.35 8.53 -0.11
CA LEU A 117 -6.34 8.27 -1.14
C LEU A 117 -6.94 8.37 -2.53
N LEU A 118 -8.10 7.75 -2.77
CA LEU A 118 -8.77 7.81 -4.06
C LEU A 118 -9.10 9.23 -4.47
N LYS A 119 -9.57 10.06 -3.54
CA LYS A 119 -9.86 11.46 -3.80
C LYS A 119 -8.62 12.21 -4.30
N TYR A 120 -7.46 12.01 -3.64
CA TYR A 120 -6.20 12.62 -4.08
C TYR A 120 -5.75 12.09 -5.44
N LEU A 121 -5.75 10.77 -5.63
CA LEU A 121 -5.25 10.14 -6.85
C LEU A 121 -6.05 10.49 -8.09
N LYS A 122 -7.36 10.73 -7.95
CA LYS A 122 -8.19 11.26 -9.05
C LYS A 122 -7.72 12.64 -9.51
N GLN A 123 -7.20 13.47 -8.61
CA GLN A 123 -6.69 14.81 -8.96
C GLN A 123 -5.40 14.76 -9.80
N LEU A 124 -4.67 13.63 -9.80
CA LEU A 124 -3.51 13.45 -10.68
C LEU A 124 -3.87 13.38 -12.17
N GLY A 125 -5.16 13.20 -12.50
CA GLY A 125 -5.64 13.10 -13.87
C GLY A 125 -5.29 11.79 -14.58
N TRP A 126 -4.74 10.80 -13.86
CA TRP A 126 -4.41 9.51 -14.45
C TRP A 126 -5.68 8.69 -14.70
N GLN A 127 -5.84 8.22 -15.94
CA GLN A 127 -7.06 7.52 -16.37
C GLN A 127 -7.41 6.31 -15.49
N ARG A 128 -6.38 5.59 -14.99
CA ARG A 128 -6.56 4.41 -14.14
C ARG A 128 -7.34 4.66 -12.87
N PHE A 129 -7.37 5.91 -12.37
CA PHE A 129 -8.10 6.26 -11.14
C PHE A 129 -9.47 6.88 -11.41
N GLN A 130 -9.73 7.43 -12.60
CA GLN A 130 -10.92 8.24 -12.86
C GLN A 130 -12.24 7.48 -12.67
N LYS A 131 -12.29 6.22 -13.11
CA LYS A 131 -13.50 5.38 -13.04
C LYS A 131 -13.55 4.49 -11.80
N ARG A 132 -12.53 4.52 -10.94
CA ARG A 132 -12.49 3.66 -9.77
C ARG A 132 -13.38 4.18 -8.65
N GLN A 133 -13.94 3.23 -7.88
CA GLN A 133 -14.67 3.50 -6.64
C GLN A 133 -13.83 3.19 -5.41
N THR A 134 -12.85 2.29 -5.55
CA THR A 134 -11.89 1.89 -4.51
C THR A 134 -10.52 1.68 -5.13
N ILE A 135 -9.48 1.87 -4.35
CA ILE A 135 -8.09 1.60 -4.74
C ILE A 135 -7.36 0.77 -3.70
N LEU A 136 -7.77 0.84 -2.44
CA LEU A 136 -7.13 0.17 -1.32
C LEU A 136 -8.06 -0.88 -0.72
N ASP A 137 -7.63 -2.13 -0.76
CA ASP A 137 -8.23 -3.24 -0.04
C ASP A 137 -7.31 -3.67 1.10
N VAL A 138 -7.82 -3.58 2.35
CA VAL A 138 -7.08 -3.99 3.55
C VAL A 138 -7.78 -5.17 4.17
N GLN A 139 -7.14 -6.33 4.09
CA GLN A 139 -7.59 -7.56 4.71
C GLN A 139 -6.75 -7.86 5.95
N GLN A 140 -7.30 -8.66 6.85
CA GLN A 140 -6.62 -9.03 8.09
C GLN A 140 -6.37 -10.53 8.13
N VAL A 141 -5.27 -10.92 8.76
CA VAL A 141 -4.93 -12.33 9.01
C VAL A 141 -4.38 -12.50 10.41
N THR A 142 -4.82 -13.54 11.10
CA THR A 142 -4.36 -13.89 12.43
C THR A 142 -3.25 -14.94 12.38
N PRO A 143 -2.42 -15.09 13.45
CA PRO A 143 -1.43 -16.16 13.54
C PRO A 143 -2.05 -17.55 13.43
N GLU A 144 -3.28 -17.73 13.87
CA GLU A 144 -4.00 -18.99 13.78
C GLU A 144 -4.37 -19.33 12.34
N GLU A 145 -4.93 -18.37 11.59
CA GLU A 145 -5.23 -18.53 10.17
C GLU A 145 -3.96 -18.82 9.35
N LEU A 146 -2.85 -18.16 9.68
CA LEU A 146 -1.56 -18.42 9.06
C LEU A 146 -1.07 -19.84 9.33
N ARG A 147 -1.19 -20.31 10.58
CA ARG A 147 -0.72 -21.64 10.97
C ARG A 147 -1.53 -22.76 10.30
N HIS A 148 -2.81 -22.57 10.16
CA HIS A 148 -3.72 -23.58 9.62
C HIS A 148 -3.99 -23.42 8.12
N GLY A 149 -3.48 -22.38 7.48
CA GLY A 149 -3.70 -22.13 6.05
C GLY A 149 -5.16 -21.92 5.68
N ILE A 150 -5.93 -21.26 6.56
CA ILE A 150 -7.35 -20.96 6.35
C ILE A 150 -7.56 -19.47 6.08
N SER A 151 -8.72 -19.10 5.53
CA SER A 151 -9.03 -17.71 5.16
C SER A 151 -7.89 -17.08 4.35
N TYR A 152 -7.49 -15.87 4.70
CA TYR A 152 -6.34 -15.21 4.06
C TYR A 152 -4.99 -15.86 4.39
N GLY A 153 -4.92 -16.67 5.44
CA GLY A 153 -3.73 -17.47 5.75
C GLY A 153 -3.39 -18.48 4.64
N ALA A 154 -4.38 -18.96 3.91
CA ALA A 154 -4.17 -19.88 2.79
C ALA A 154 -3.29 -19.28 1.68
N MET A 155 -3.27 -17.95 1.52
CA MET A 155 -2.48 -17.27 0.49
C MET A 155 -0.98 -17.50 0.65
N PHE A 156 -0.49 -17.74 1.88
CA PHE A 156 0.93 -18.00 2.16
C PHE A 156 1.39 -19.40 1.73
N TYR A 157 0.45 -20.28 1.41
CA TYR A 157 0.70 -21.63 0.91
C TYR A 157 0.43 -21.73 -0.60
N ALA A 158 0.03 -20.65 -1.26
CA ALA A 158 -0.20 -20.62 -2.68
C ALA A 158 1.11 -20.83 -3.46
N VAL A 159 1.04 -21.56 -4.57
CA VAL A 159 2.19 -21.74 -5.47
C VAL A 159 2.54 -20.46 -6.20
N TYR A 160 1.52 -19.64 -6.47
CA TYR A 160 1.64 -18.35 -7.16
C TYR A 160 1.12 -17.23 -6.28
N SER A 161 1.68 -16.05 -6.44
CA SER A 161 1.22 -14.83 -5.75
C SER A 161 1.28 -14.89 -4.22
N VAL A 162 2.37 -15.44 -3.67
CA VAL A 162 2.60 -15.43 -2.22
C VAL A 162 2.73 -13.99 -1.71
N PRO A 163 2.04 -13.61 -0.61
CA PRO A 163 2.13 -12.28 -0.05
C PRO A 163 3.57 -11.88 0.30
N VAL A 164 3.97 -10.68 -0.09
CA VAL A 164 5.31 -10.14 0.14
C VAL A 164 5.27 -9.15 1.29
N LYS A 165 6.13 -9.34 2.28
CA LYS A 165 6.20 -8.45 3.43
C LYS A 165 6.69 -7.06 3.03
N VAL A 166 5.90 -6.03 3.31
CA VAL A 166 6.23 -4.63 3.07
C VAL A 166 6.50 -3.84 4.37
N TRP A 167 6.05 -4.36 5.52
CA TRP A 167 6.35 -3.79 6.82
C TRP A 167 6.35 -4.88 7.91
N PRO A 168 7.24 -4.83 8.94
CA PRO A 168 8.43 -3.98 8.99
C PRO A 168 9.43 -4.36 7.90
N GLN A 169 10.10 -3.35 7.37
CA GLN A 169 11.18 -3.60 6.41
C GLN A 169 12.35 -4.28 7.13
N LYS A 170 12.95 -5.31 6.50
CA LYS A 170 14.22 -5.82 6.99
C LYS A 170 15.22 -4.66 6.97
N ARG A 171 15.82 -4.31 8.13
CA ARG A 171 16.99 -3.44 8.14
C ARG A 171 18.02 -4.09 7.23
N ARG A 172 18.46 -3.40 6.19
CA ARG A 172 19.64 -3.83 5.43
C ARG A 172 20.76 -3.82 6.46
N ALA A 173 21.32 -4.99 6.76
CA ALA A 173 22.57 -5.06 7.47
C ALA A 173 23.59 -4.29 6.62
N GLY A 174 24.11 -3.19 7.17
CA GLY A 174 25.18 -2.42 6.59
C GLY A 174 26.48 -3.23 6.60
#